data_ee09d806b01842ac31ad5e176c11d631
#
_entry.id   ee09d806b01842ac31ad5e176c11d631
#
_cell.length_a   1.000
_cell.length_b   1.000
_cell.length_c   1.000
_cell.angle_alpha   90.00
_cell.angle_beta   90.00
_cell.angle_gamma   90.00
#
_symmetry.space_group_name_H-M   'P 1'
#
loop_
_entity.id
_entity.type
_entity.pdbx_description
1 polymer ?
#
loop_
_entity_poly.entity_id
_entity_poly.type
_entity_poly.pdbx_seq_one_letter_code
_entity_poly.pdbx_strand_id
1 'polypeptide(L)'
;MWAVAWAGKVANFDLAKILADNAHKIDKILVGLHFYQTDPTFIECFKDNRQVRYYKKSDGIFHSKVYLFYNSEKDWSAILGSSNFTCSGFHRNAEANIYIDNTDTDIAYSQLSEYITALWNEGSLFSRRELDLYKSAFEHQQKKLDSLKKSKAVSKNVPHAESSEDFTAAQLSIMTWEEYFHNITVKDSESLVFRLDILKEAQKLFKKNHSFSTLDLRTREALAGMISHLDVTGNADWKFFGSTGNGMFMHAIKENDVDIINAIDAIPLKGEVTKEMFDDYCKAFSSWTNPVSSATRLLAMKRPDLFVCINSKNIKALSLLLGIPQSHLTLENYWDEVHLKIVNSVWFTDSNVPDVGIAKDVKKFQVALLDSISYTR
;
A
#
# COMPACT_ATOMS: atom_id res chain seq x y z
N MET A 1 -23.95 -7.03 20.33
CA MET A 1 -23.38 -5.85 19.63
C MET A 1 -22.09 -6.24 18.90
N TRP A 2 -21.87 -5.76 17.68
CA TRP A 2 -20.65 -6.08 16.92
C TRP A 2 -20.09 -4.85 16.20
N ALA A 3 -18.77 -4.84 16.03
CA ALA A 3 -18.07 -3.89 15.20
C ALA A 3 -17.07 -4.68 14.32
N VAL A 4 -17.37 -4.86 13.03
CA VAL A 4 -16.61 -5.73 12.14
C VAL A 4 -16.24 -5.01 10.85
N ALA A 5 -14.99 -5.16 10.43
CA ALA A 5 -14.49 -4.49 9.24
C ALA A 5 -15.22 -4.94 7.97
N TRP A 6 -15.52 -6.24 7.84
CA TRP A 6 -16.15 -6.78 6.64
C TRP A 6 -17.12 -7.92 6.96
N ALA A 7 -18.18 -8.02 6.16
CA ALA A 7 -19.17 -9.10 6.24
C ALA A 7 -19.29 -9.83 4.91
N GLY A 8 -19.34 -11.16 4.96
CA GLY A 8 -19.36 -12.04 3.80
C GLY A 8 -20.73 -12.29 3.22
N LYS A 9 -20.76 -13.06 2.13
CA LYS A 9 -21.98 -13.46 1.42
C LYS A 9 -22.88 -14.32 2.30
N VAL A 10 -24.14 -13.93 2.46
CA VAL A 10 -25.09 -14.60 3.36
C VAL A 10 -25.37 -16.04 2.89
N ALA A 11 -25.56 -16.26 1.59
CA ALA A 11 -25.97 -17.56 1.04
C ALA A 11 -24.99 -18.71 1.33
N ASN A 12 -23.69 -18.41 1.46
CA ASN A 12 -22.63 -19.41 1.59
C ASN A 12 -21.98 -19.39 2.99
N PHE A 13 -22.64 -18.79 3.96
CA PHE A 13 -22.09 -18.63 5.30
C PHE A 13 -23.19 -18.86 6.35
N ASP A 14 -23.16 -20.01 6.98
CA ASP A 14 -24.22 -20.45 7.89
C ASP A 14 -24.42 -19.51 9.08
N LEU A 15 -23.34 -18.94 9.64
CA LEU A 15 -23.44 -17.95 10.71
C LEU A 15 -24.17 -16.66 10.26
N ALA A 16 -24.03 -16.27 8.98
CA ALA A 16 -24.78 -15.11 8.47
C ALA A 16 -26.28 -15.42 8.31
N LYS A 17 -26.64 -16.66 7.98
CA LYS A 17 -28.04 -17.11 7.95
C LYS A 17 -28.61 -17.12 9.38
N ILE A 18 -27.89 -17.70 10.34
CA ILE A 18 -28.28 -17.71 11.75
C ILE A 18 -28.49 -16.28 12.26
N LEU A 19 -27.60 -15.34 11.90
CA LEU A 19 -27.75 -13.93 12.26
C LEU A 19 -29.01 -13.32 11.64
N ALA A 20 -29.29 -13.62 10.37
CA ALA A 20 -30.49 -13.12 9.68
C ALA A 20 -31.78 -13.67 10.31
N ASP A 21 -31.82 -14.97 10.63
CA ASP A 21 -32.97 -15.62 11.30
C ASP A 21 -33.20 -15.07 12.72
N ASN A 22 -32.17 -14.55 13.37
CA ASN A 22 -32.19 -13.94 14.69
C ASN A 22 -32.03 -12.41 14.65
N ALA A 23 -32.38 -11.76 13.55
CA ALA A 23 -32.21 -10.31 13.38
C ALA A 23 -32.90 -9.45 14.47
N HIS A 24 -33.96 -9.98 15.11
CA HIS A 24 -34.63 -9.34 16.23
C HIS A 24 -33.80 -9.26 17.52
N LYS A 25 -32.71 -10.05 17.63
CA LYS A 25 -31.78 -10.04 18.78
C LYS A 25 -30.62 -9.07 18.57
N ILE A 26 -30.53 -8.45 17.41
CA ILE A 26 -29.47 -7.48 17.14
C ILE A 26 -29.75 -6.19 17.92
N ASP A 27 -28.83 -5.80 18.78
CA ASP A 27 -28.86 -4.48 19.40
C ASP A 27 -28.13 -3.45 18.55
N LYS A 28 -26.85 -3.65 18.28
CA LYS A 28 -26.03 -2.77 17.43
C LYS A 28 -25.01 -3.59 16.63
N ILE A 29 -25.01 -3.43 15.32
CA ILE A 29 -23.95 -3.95 14.45
C ILE A 29 -23.44 -2.81 13.58
N LEU A 30 -22.14 -2.61 13.56
CA LEU A 30 -21.45 -1.75 12.60
C LEU A 30 -20.58 -2.59 11.68
N VAL A 31 -20.73 -2.38 10.38
CA VAL A 31 -19.95 -3.07 9.34
C VAL A 31 -19.21 -2.06 8.48
N GLY A 32 -17.92 -2.27 8.25
CA GLY A 32 -17.11 -1.45 7.36
C GLY A 32 -17.37 -1.77 5.89
N LEU A 33 -17.12 -0.77 5.05
CA LEU A 33 -17.31 -0.86 3.59
C LEU A 33 -16.01 -0.65 2.81
N HIS A 34 -14.91 -0.42 3.49
CA HIS A 34 -13.63 -0.13 2.87
C HIS A 34 -13.25 -1.24 1.88
N PHE A 35 -12.69 -0.82 0.76
CA PHE A 35 -12.21 -1.70 -0.32
C PHE A 35 -13.28 -2.58 -0.97
N TYR A 36 -14.57 -2.27 -0.75
CA TYR A 36 -15.67 -3.11 -1.27
C TYR A 36 -15.52 -4.59 -0.87
N GLN A 37 -15.12 -4.86 0.39
CA GLN A 37 -14.94 -6.23 0.90
C GLN A 37 -16.21 -6.79 1.53
N THR A 38 -17.13 -5.93 1.98
CA THR A 38 -18.42 -6.39 2.48
C THR A 38 -19.31 -6.79 1.30
N ASP A 39 -19.83 -8.01 1.35
CA ASP A 39 -20.69 -8.53 0.27
C ASP A 39 -22.03 -7.77 0.22
N PRO A 40 -22.48 -7.29 -0.94
CA PRO A 40 -23.75 -6.58 -1.08
C PRO A 40 -24.97 -7.37 -0.62
N THR A 41 -24.93 -8.72 -0.65
CA THR A 41 -26.03 -9.56 -0.16
C THR A 41 -26.20 -9.44 1.35
N PHE A 42 -25.12 -9.17 2.11
CA PHE A 42 -25.23 -8.86 3.53
C PHE A 42 -25.95 -7.52 3.73
N ILE A 43 -25.56 -6.48 3.00
CA ILE A 43 -26.20 -5.16 3.08
C ILE A 43 -27.68 -5.28 2.74
N GLU A 44 -28.02 -6.01 1.67
CA GLU A 44 -29.40 -6.22 1.23
C GLU A 44 -30.23 -6.96 2.27
N CYS A 45 -29.67 -7.98 2.91
CA CYS A 45 -30.32 -8.77 3.96
C CYS A 45 -30.71 -7.91 5.19
N PHE A 46 -29.87 -6.93 5.55
CA PHE A 46 -30.04 -6.14 6.74
C PHE A 46 -30.43 -4.66 6.48
N LYS A 47 -30.74 -4.27 5.25
CA LYS A 47 -31.00 -2.87 4.86
C LYS A 47 -32.15 -2.21 5.62
N ASP A 48 -33.16 -2.99 6.01
CA ASP A 48 -34.36 -2.52 6.73
C ASP A 48 -34.20 -2.63 8.28
N ASN A 49 -33.07 -3.23 8.73
CA ASN A 49 -32.78 -3.34 10.15
C ASN A 49 -31.98 -2.11 10.61
N ARG A 50 -32.64 -1.22 11.37
CA ARG A 50 -32.04 0.04 11.86
C ARG A 50 -30.88 -0.16 12.85
N GLN A 51 -30.74 -1.36 13.41
CA GLN A 51 -29.66 -1.72 14.32
C GLN A 51 -28.38 -2.12 13.61
N VAL A 52 -28.44 -2.33 12.28
CA VAL A 52 -27.28 -2.59 11.44
C VAL A 52 -26.92 -1.33 10.67
N ARG A 53 -25.75 -0.78 10.95
CA ARG A 53 -25.22 0.42 10.31
C ARG A 53 -23.92 0.12 9.57
N TYR A 54 -23.54 1.03 8.71
CA TYR A 54 -22.37 0.87 7.82
C TYR A 54 -21.43 2.06 7.97
N TYR A 55 -20.15 1.76 8.19
CA TYR A 55 -19.11 2.78 8.29
C TYR A 55 -18.68 3.21 6.89
N LYS A 56 -18.93 4.48 6.54
CA LYS A 56 -18.73 5.05 5.20
C LYS A 56 -17.68 6.16 5.17
N LYS A 57 -17.06 6.52 6.31
CA LYS A 57 -16.06 7.59 6.36
C LYS A 57 -14.79 7.16 5.63
N SER A 58 -14.13 8.13 5.00
CA SER A 58 -12.90 7.94 4.21
C SER A 58 -11.61 8.37 4.95
N ASP A 59 -11.75 8.95 6.14
CA ASP A 59 -10.66 9.46 6.97
C ASP A 59 -10.04 8.38 7.86
N GLY A 60 -9.61 7.31 7.26
CA GLY A 60 -9.04 6.15 7.95
C GLY A 60 -9.76 4.86 7.59
N ILE A 61 -9.18 3.72 8.02
CA ILE A 61 -9.74 2.40 7.76
C ILE A 61 -10.42 1.89 9.02
N PHE A 62 -11.71 1.62 8.92
CA PHE A 62 -12.39 0.87 9.95
C PHE A 62 -12.01 -0.60 9.85
N HIS A 63 -11.28 -1.13 10.84
CA HIS A 63 -10.74 -2.50 10.79
C HIS A 63 -11.00 -3.32 12.07
N SER A 64 -11.97 -2.93 12.90
CA SER A 64 -12.36 -3.66 14.10
C SER A 64 -12.96 -5.02 13.80
N LYS A 65 -12.77 -6.00 14.70
CA LYS A 65 -13.42 -7.29 14.70
C LYS A 65 -13.71 -7.64 16.16
N VAL A 66 -14.82 -7.12 16.64
CA VAL A 66 -15.31 -7.25 18.02
C VAL A 66 -16.73 -7.77 17.97
N TYR A 67 -16.97 -8.87 18.63
CA TYR A 67 -18.26 -9.53 18.75
C TYR A 67 -18.61 -9.60 20.23
N LEU A 68 -19.59 -8.85 20.70
CA LEU A 68 -20.10 -8.86 22.06
C LEU A 68 -21.50 -9.49 22.05
N PHE A 69 -21.65 -10.56 22.81
CA PHE A 69 -22.91 -11.27 23.05
C PHE A 69 -23.31 -11.08 24.53
N TYR A 70 -24.54 -10.80 24.82
CA TYR A 70 -24.97 -10.56 26.20
C TYR A 70 -26.48 -10.72 26.39
N ASN A 71 -26.84 -11.13 27.56
CA ASN A 71 -28.21 -11.05 28.12
C ASN A 71 -28.29 -9.91 29.14
N SER A 72 -27.21 -9.67 29.88
CA SER A 72 -27.06 -8.60 30.86
C SER A 72 -25.60 -8.25 31.07
N GLU A 73 -25.31 -7.21 31.86
CA GLU A 73 -23.93 -6.84 32.25
C GLU A 73 -23.19 -7.93 33.06
N LYS A 74 -23.94 -8.89 33.62
CA LYS A 74 -23.40 -10.02 34.38
C LYS A 74 -23.46 -11.35 33.63
N ASP A 75 -23.98 -11.33 32.41
CA ASP A 75 -24.07 -12.50 31.54
C ASP A 75 -23.74 -12.09 30.12
N TRP A 76 -22.45 -12.12 29.81
CA TRP A 76 -21.91 -11.73 28.52
C TRP A 76 -20.67 -12.54 28.15
N SER A 77 -20.39 -12.52 26.86
CA SER A 77 -19.13 -13.02 26.29
C SER A 77 -18.71 -12.20 25.07
N ALA A 78 -17.43 -12.16 24.78
CA ALA A 78 -16.92 -11.45 23.62
C ALA A 78 -15.81 -12.22 22.90
N ILE A 79 -15.73 -12.02 21.60
CA ILE A 79 -14.64 -12.46 20.74
C ILE A 79 -13.98 -11.22 20.14
N LEU A 80 -12.67 -11.10 20.32
CA LEU A 80 -11.86 -10.02 19.77
C LEU A 80 -10.68 -10.62 19.00
N GLY A 81 -10.37 -10.10 17.83
CA GLY A 81 -9.20 -10.60 17.10
C GLY A 81 -9.15 -10.22 15.63
N SER A 82 -8.66 -11.14 14.83
CA SER A 82 -8.43 -10.90 13.41
C SER A 82 -9.58 -11.34 12.49
N SER A 83 -10.53 -12.17 12.97
CA SER A 83 -11.60 -12.74 12.17
C SER A 83 -12.66 -11.73 11.76
N ASN A 84 -12.77 -11.44 10.45
CA ASN A 84 -13.93 -10.75 9.88
C ASN A 84 -15.16 -11.65 9.85
N PHE A 85 -16.36 -11.07 9.80
CA PHE A 85 -17.61 -11.83 9.71
C PHE A 85 -17.80 -12.39 8.28
N THR A 86 -16.93 -13.30 7.89
CA THR A 86 -16.91 -13.95 6.58
C THR A 86 -16.71 -15.47 6.73
N CYS A 87 -17.14 -16.24 5.75
CA CYS A 87 -16.89 -17.68 5.74
C CYS A 87 -15.37 -17.99 5.83
N SER A 88 -14.53 -17.22 5.17
CA SER A 88 -13.07 -17.38 5.28
C SER A 88 -12.54 -17.04 6.66
N GLY A 89 -13.01 -15.97 7.28
CA GLY A 89 -12.57 -15.53 8.62
C GLY A 89 -12.92 -16.52 9.73
N PHE A 90 -13.98 -17.33 9.56
CA PHE A 90 -14.40 -18.30 10.56
C PHE A 90 -14.04 -19.76 10.25
N HIS A 91 -13.70 -20.09 8.98
CA HIS A 91 -13.53 -21.49 8.57
C HIS A 91 -12.25 -21.81 7.78
N ARG A 92 -11.58 -20.81 7.19
CA ARG A 92 -10.50 -21.08 6.21
C ARG A 92 -9.19 -20.38 6.47
N ASN A 93 -9.25 -19.17 7.00
CA ASN A 93 -8.04 -18.38 7.26
C ASN A 93 -7.35 -18.87 8.54
N ALA A 94 -6.07 -18.64 8.64
CA ALA A 94 -5.37 -18.66 9.92
C ALA A 94 -5.67 -17.34 10.64
N GLU A 95 -6.47 -17.40 11.70
CA GLU A 95 -6.92 -16.25 12.46
C GLU A 95 -6.54 -16.42 13.94
N ALA A 96 -6.28 -15.32 14.62
CA ALA A 96 -6.05 -15.31 16.07
C ALA A 96 -7.15 -14.51 16.76
N ASN A 97 -7.88 -15.15 17.67
CA ASN A 97 -8.95 -14.50 18.42
C ASN A 97 -8.81 -14.81 19.91
N ILE A 98 -9.23 -13.86 20.73
CA ILE A 98 -9.37 -14.01 22.18
C ILE A 98 -10.85 -14.11 22.48
N TYR A 99 -11.25 -15.11 23.27
CA TYR A 99 -12.55 -15.19 23.89
C TYR A 99 -12.41 -14.72 25.34
N ILE A 100 -13.31 -13.87 25.78
CA ILE A 100 -13.45 -13.40 27.17
C ILE A 100 -14.92 -13.41 27.59
N ASP A 101 -15.18 -13.58 28.85
CA ASP A 101 -16.53 -13.50 29.41
C ASP A 101 -16.58 -12.82 30.79
N ASN A 102 -17.77 -12.80 31.40
CA ASN A 102 -17.99 -12.18 32.69
C ASN A 102 -17.25 -12.82 33.87
N THR A 103 -16.59 -13.97 33.67
CA THR A 103 -15.75 -14.61 34.70
C THR A 103 -14.30 -14.11 34.65
N ASP A 104 -13.87 -13.55 33.51
CA ASP A 104 -12.50 -13.07 33.33
C ASP A 104 -12.29 -11.64 33.84
N THR A 105 -13.33 -10.79 33.74
CA THR A 105 -13.20 -9.36 34.08
C THR A 105 -14.55 -8.68 34.30
N ASP A 106 -14.62 -7.76 35.26
CA ASP A 106 -15.82 -6.98 35.58
C ASP A 106 -16.01 -5.73 34.72
N ILE A 107 -14.96 -5.23 34.07
CA ILE A 107 -14.98 -3.92 33.39
C ILE A 107 -15.05 -4.02 31.86
N ALA A 108 -14.75 -5.18 31.27
CA ALA A 108 -14.65 -5.29 29.81
C ALA A 108 -15.99 -5.14 29.11
N TYR A 109 -17.11 -5.52 29.75
CA TYR A 109 -18.45 -5.32 29.16
C TYR A 109 -18.73 -3.85 28.86
N SER A 110 -18.57 -2.97 29.84
CA SER A 110 -18.82 -1.54 29.68
C SER A 110 -17.90 -0.94 28.61
N GLN A 111 -16.61 -1.24 28.66
CA GLN A 111 -15.64 -0.75 27.68
C GLN A 111 -15.98 -1.20 26.25
N LEU A 112 -16.31 -2.47 26.04
CA LEU A 112 -16.68 -2.99 24.72
C LEU A 112 -17.99 -2.44 24.22
N SER A 113 -18.99 -2.34 25.11
CA SER A 113 -20.31 -1.78 24.80
C SER A 113 -20.22 -0.29 24.43
N GLU A 114 -19.45 0.49 25.19
CA GLU A 114 -19.19 1.91 24.89
C GLU A 114 -18.44 2.08 23.57
N TYR A 115 -17.38 1.30 23.35
CA TYR A 115 -16.60 1.31 22.11
C TYR A 115 -17.48 1.01 20.88
N ILE A 116 -18.26 -0.09 20.93
CA ILE A 116 -19.13 -0.46 19.81
C ILE A 116 -20.21 0.62 19.61
N THR A 117 -20.77 1.17 20.68
CA THR A 117 -21.82 2.19 20.61
C THR A 117 -21.28 3.51 20.02
N ALA A 118 -20.09 3.93 20.42
CA ALA A 118 -19.45 5.12 19.86
C ALA A 118 -19.25 4.99 18.35
N LEU A 119 -18.67 3.88 17.91
CA LEU A 119 -18.47 3.59 16.48
C LEU A 119 -19.78 3.43 15.73
N TRP A 120 -20.79 2.76 16.30
CA TRP A 120 -22.10 2.58 15.69
C TRP A 120 -22.82 3.92 15.45
N ASN A 121 -22.64 4.90 16.34
CA ASN A 121 -23.16 6.24 16.17
C ASN A 121 -22.54 6.98 14.97
N GLU A 122 -21.33 6.63 14.56
CA GLU A 122 -20.68 7.15 13.36
C GLU A 122 -21.17 6.48 12.07
N GLY A 123 -21.79 5.31 12.18
CA GLY A 123 -22.35 4.56 11.07
C GLY A 123 -23.68 5.15 10.56
N SER A 124 -23.98 4.87 9.31
CA SER A 124 -25.22 5.26 8.64
C SER A 124 -25.95 4.08 8.01
N LEU A 125 -27.25 4.25 7.78
CA LEU A 125 -28.04 3.28 7.02
C LEU A 125 -27.71 3.36 5.53
N PHE A 126 -28.06 2.33 4.77
CA PHE A 126 -28.04 2.33 3.31
C PHE A 126 -29.40 2.74 2.75
N SER A 127 -29.40 3.71 1.85
CA SER A 127 -30.52 3.91 0.93
C SER A 127 -30.44 2.89 -0.22
N ARG A 128 -31.57 2.65 -0.88
CA ARG A 128 -31.62 1.76 -2.06
C ARG A 128 -30.67 2.21 -3.17
N ARG A 129 -30.61 3.51 -3.43
CA ARG A 129 -29.70 4.09 -4.42
C ARG A 129 -28.23 3.87 -4.08
N GLU A 130 -27.85 4.04 -2.82
CA GLU A 130 -26.47 3.79 -2.37
C GLU A 130 -26.11 2.31 -2.49
N LEU A 131 -27.04 1.39 -2.23
CA LEU A 131 -26.82 -0.04 -2.39
C LEU A 131 -26.58 -0.41 -3.86
N ASP A 132 -27.34 0.17 -4.79
CA ASP A 132 -27.17 -0.08 -6.23
C ASP A 132 -25.80 0.44 -6.72
N LEU A 133 -25.38 1.61 -6.26
CA LEU A 133 -24.03 2.14 -6.54
C LEU A 133 -22.93 1.25 -5.95
N TYR A 134 -23.11 0.81 -4.72
CA TYR A 134 -22.17 -0.09 -4.04
C TYR A 134 -22.06 -1.43 -4.76
N LYS A 135 -23.18 -2.03 -5.19
CA LYS A 135 -23.20 -3.28 -5.98
C LYS A 135 -22.35 -3.15 -7.25
N SER A 136 -22.53 -2.07 -8.00
CA SER A 136 -21.77 -1.81 -9.23
C SER A 136 -20.27 -1.69 -8.97
N ALA A 137 -19.88 -0.96 -7.93
CA ALA A 137 -18.48 -0.80 -7.53
C ALA A 137 -17.88 -2.12 -7.01
N PHE A 138 -18.64 -2.89 -6.21
CA PHE A 138 -18.26 -4.21 -5.73
C PHE A 138 -18.01 -5.19 -6.88
N GLU A 139 -18.92 -5.27 -7.86
CA GLU A 139 -18.77 -6.13 -9.03
C GLU A 139 -17.54 -5.77 -9.86
N HIS A 140 -17.28 -4.47 -10.04
CA HIS A 140 -16.07 -4.00 -10.72
C HIS A 140 -14.81 -4.46 -9.99
N GLN A 141 -14.78 -4.31 -8.67
CA GLN A 141 -13.66 -4.74 -7.82
C GLN A 141 -13.49 -6.26 -7.84
N GLN A 142 -14.59 -7.04 -7.78
CA GLN A 142 -14.53 -8.51 -7.85
C GLN A 142 -14.00 -8.99 -9.21
N LYS A 143 -14.44 -8.41 -10.32
CA LYS A 143 -13.89 -8.73 -11.66
C LYS A 143 -12.38 -8.49 -11.72
N LYS A 144 -11.90 -7.42 -11.10
CA LYS A 144 -10.48 -7.10 -11.00
C LYS A 144 -9.72 -8.13 -10.16
N LEU A 145 -10.29 -8.54 -9.01
CA LEU A 145 -9.73 -9.60 -8.15
C LEU A 145 -9.75 -10.97 -8.85
N ASP A 146 -10.79 -11.31 -9.60
CA ASP A 146 -10.90 -12.59 -10.32
C ASP A 146 -9.95 -12.66 -11.52
N SER A 147 -9.70 -11.55 -12.20
CA SER A 147 -8.66 -11.48 -13.23
C SER A 147 -7.28 -11.75 -12.65
N LEU A 148 -7.00 -11.22 -11.45
CA LEU A 148 -5.77 -11.48 -10.70
C LEU A 148 -5.65 -12.95 -10.25
N LYS A 149 -6.76 -13.57 -9.82
CA LYS A 149 -6.79 -15.00 -9.45
C LYS A 149 -6.61 -15.94 -10.66
N LYS A 150 -7.17 -15.60 -11.81
CA LYS A 150 -7.00 -16.36 -13.06
C LYS A 150 -5.57 -16.32 -13.58
N SER A 151 -4.88 -15.20 -13.44
CA SER A 151 -3.45 -15.10 -13.77
C SER A 151 -2.56 -15.99 -12.88
N LYS A 152 -2.99 -16.28 -11.64
CA LYS A 152 -2.32 -17.24 -10.73
C LYS A 152 -2.58 -18.72 -11.10
N ALA A 153 -3.66 -19.04 -11.81
CA ALA A 153 -3.98 -20.43 -12.17
C ALA A 153 -3.02 -21.03 -13.24
N VAL A 154 -2.26 -20.21 -13.95
CA VAL A 154 -1.26 -20.64 -14.94
C VAL A 154 0.06 -21.10 -14.29
N SER A 155 0.25 -20.89 -12.99
CA SER A 155 1.52 -21.12 -12.26
C SER A 155 1.60 -22.49 -11.54
N LYS A 156 0.84 -23.53 -11.93
CA LYS A 156 0.86 -24.84 -11.24
C LYS A 156 2.04 -25.77 -11.55
N ASN A 157 3.02 -25.34 -12.33
CA ASN A 157 4.20 -26.14 -12.67
C ASN A 157 5.51 -25.38 -12.40
N VAL A 158 5.79 -25.05 -11.14
CA VAL A 158 7.15 -24.66 -10.74
C VAL A 158 7.59 -25.56 -9.57
N PRO A 159 8.79 -26.16 -9.64
CA PRO A 159 9.31 -27.01 -8.58
C PRO A 159 9.51 -26.23 -7.29
N HIS A 160 9.22 -26.86 -6.16
CA HIS A 160 9.47 -26.33 -4.83
C HIS A 160 10.93 -25.90 -4.68
N ALA A 161 11.16 -24.58 -4.56
CA ALA A 161 12.35 -24.03 -3.95
C ALA A 161 11.94 -23.46 -2.59
N GLU A 162 12.73 -23.79 -1.57
CA GLU A 162 12.48 -23.48 -0.17
C GLU A 162 12.32 -22.00 0.09
N SER A 163 11.31 -21.67 0.90
CA SER A 163 11.04 -20.47 1.69
C SER A 163 11.81 -19.17 1.38
N SER A 164 11.27 -18.39 0.49
CA SER A 164 11.22 -16.93 0.61
C SER A 164 9.74 -16.55 0.61
N GLU A 165 9.27 -15.85 1.64
CA GLU A 165 7.91 -15.30 1.70
C GLU A 165 7.76 -14.27 0.57
N ASP A 166 7.28 -14.72 -0.60
CA ASP A 166 7.05 -13.85 -1.75
C ASP A 166 5.82 -12.98 -1.49
N PHE A 167 6.04 -11.68 -1.28
CA PHE A 167 4.99 -10.68 -1.21
C PHE A 167 4.11 -10.72 -2.45
N THR A 168 2.80 -10.81 -2.24
CA THR A 168 1.83 -10.69 -3.33
C THR A 168 1.36 -9.24 -3.49
N ALA A 169 0.92 -8.86 -4.69
CA ALA A 169 0.40 -7.52 -5.00
C ALA A 169 -0.72 -7.03 -4.07
N ALA A 170 -1.52 -7.96 -3.56
CA ALA A 170 -2.53 -7.65 -2.55
C ALA A 170 -1.90 -7.17 -1.23
N GLN A 171 -0.68 -7.62 -0.91
CA GLN A 171 0.01 -7.26 0.33
C GLN A 171 0.52 -5.82 0.30
N LEU A 172 1.06 -5.32 -0.81
CA LEU A 172 1.53 -3.92 -0.86
C LEU A 172 0.40 -2.92 -0.59
N SER A 173 -0.77 -3.13 -1.17
CA SER A 173 -1.90 -2.20 -1.06
C SER A 173 -2.51 -2.14 0.34
N ILE A 174 -2.44 -3.25 1.10
CA ILE A 174 -3.07 -3.40 2.42
C ILE A 174 -2.05 -3.43 3.57
N MET A 175 -0.76 -3.49 3.26
CA MET A 175 0.33 -3.48 4.24
C MET A 175 0.21 -2.25 5.14
N THR A 176 0.38 -2.42 6.44
CA THR A 176 0.46 -1.32 7.39
C THR A 176 1.82 -0.64 7.30
N TRP A 177 1.96 0.53 7.93
CA TRP A 177 3.27 1.18 8.05
C TRP A 177 4.27 0.29 8.80
N GLU A 178 3.86 -0.37 9.87
CA GLU A 178 4.71 -1.26 10.67
C GLU A 178 5.23 -2.44 9.84
N GLU A 179 4.37 -3.06 9.04
CA GLU A 179 4.76 -4.15 8.14
C GLU A 179 5.70 -3.66 7.04
N TYR A 180 5.41 -2.51 6.43
CA TYR A 180 6.29 -1.87 5.47
C TYR A 180 7.66 -1.57 6.09
N PHE A 181 7.68 -0.92 7.24
CA PHE A 181 8.90 -0.55 7.96
C PHE A 181 9.72 -1.78 8.38
N HIS A 182 9.05 -2.83 8.88
CA HIS A 182 9.70 -4.11 9.21
C HIS A 182 10.37 -4.71 7.97
N ASN A 183 9.69 -4.76 6.84
CA ASN A 183 10.26 -5.31 5.62
C ASN A 183 11.46 -4.53 5.10
N ILE A 184 11.41 -3.20 5.15
CA ILE A 184 12.55 -2.34 4.79
C ILE A 184 13.74 -2.57 5.72
N THR A 185 13.50 -2.71 7.04
CA THR A 185 14.58 -2.78 8.04
C THR A 185 15.17 -4.17 8.19
N VAL A 186 14.42 -5.24 7.94
CA VAL A 186 14.88 -6.62 8.13
C VAL A 186 15.48 -7.23 6.87
N LYS A 187 14.86 -7.04 5.71
CA LYS A 187 15.33 -7.68 4.46
C LYS A 187 16.65 -7.11 3.94
N ASP A 188 16.95 -5.86 4.21
CA ASP A 188 18.15 -5.19 3.71
C ASP A 188 18.82 -4.30 4.78
N SER A 189 18.89 -4.80 6.00
CA SER A 189 19.41 -4.04 7.17
C SER A 189 20.80 -3.48 6.96
N GLU A 190 21.68 -4.20 6.23
CA GLU A 190 23.04 -3.74 5.98
C GLU A 190 23.11 -2.62 4.95
N SER A 191 22.29 -2.64 3.90
CA SER A 191 22.32 -1.61 2.85
C SER A 191 21.38 -0.44 3.09
N LEU A 192 20.42 -0.56 4.02
CA LEU A 192 19.44 0.49 4.30
C LEU A 192 20.14 1.80 4.71
N VAL A 193 21.14 1.73 5.57
CA VAL A 193 21.90 2.93 6.01
C VAL A 193 22.52 3.62 4.81
N PHE A 194 23.19 2.87 3.94
CA PHE A 194 23.81 3.42 2.72
C PHE A 194 22.78 3.99 1.74
N ARG A 195 21.63 3.35 1.57
CA ARG A 195 20.52 3.85 0.75
C ARG A 195 19.97 5.17 1.30
N LEU A 196 19.79 5.26 2.62
CA LEU A 196 19.36 6.50 3.28
C LEU A 196 20.38 7.63 3.10
N ASP A 197 21.68 7.34 3.20
CA ASP A 197 22.75 8.32 3.00
C ASP A 197 22.75 8.85 1.56
N ILE A 198 22.58 7.98 0.56
CA ILE A 198 22.44 8.38 -0.84
C ILE A 198 21.25 9.31 -1.03
N LEU A 199 20.06 8.93 -0.52
CA LEU A 199 18.85 9.73 -0.67
C LEU A 199 18.94 11.08 0.06
N LYS A 200 19.55 11.11 1.25
CA LYS A 200 19.83 12.35 2.00
C LYS A 200 20.74 13.28 1.21
N GLU A 201 21.81 12.74 0.66
CA GLU A 201 22.75 13.55 -0.13
C GLU A 201 22.14 14.02 -1.45
N ALA A 202 21.38 13.16 -2.16
CA ALA A 202 20.65 13.55 -3.36
C ALA A 202 19.70 14.72 -3.06
N GLN A 203 18.93 14.64 -1.98
CA GLN A 203 18.03 15.73 -1.55
C GLN A 203 18.78 17.02 -1.20
N LYS A 204 19.94 16.92 -0.59
CA LYS A 204 20.80 18.07 -0.27
C LYS A 204 21.35 18.72 -1.53
N LEU A 205 21.80 17.91 -2.50
CA LEU A 205 22.31 18.38 -3.78
C LEU A 205 21.24 19.14 -4.58
N PHE A 206 20.04 18.56 -4.71
CA PHE A 206 18.92 19.23 -5.38
C PHE A 206 18.45 20.51 -4.65
N LYS A 207 18.55 20.57 -3.32
CA LYS A 207 18.21 21.78 -2.58
C LYS A 207 19.22 22.91 -2.71
N LYS A 208 20.52 22.55 -2.76
CA LYS A 208 21.62 23.52 -2.83
C LYS A 208 21.71 24.15 -4.21
N ASN A 209 21.32 23.42 -5.25
CA ASN A 209 21.50 23.82 -6.64
C ASN A 209 20.12 24.14 -7.25
N HIS A 210 20.00 25.31 -7.87
CA HIS A 210 18.75 25.75 -8.48
C HIS A 210 18.38 24.96 -9.77
N SER A 211 19.38 24.38 -10.41
CA SER A 211 19.21 23.60 -11.62
C SER A 211 20.16 22.39 -11.60
N PHE A 212 19.72 21.29 -12.22
CA PHE A 212 20.53 20.09 -12.42
C PHE A 212 21.81 20.41 -13.24
N SER A 213 21.74 21.41 -14.14
CA SER A 213 22.89 21.87 -14.95
C SER A 213 24.04 22.46 -14.14
N THR A 214 23.76 22.99 -12.94
CA THR A 214 24.78 23.62 -12.09
C THR A 214 25.57 22.62 -11.24
N LEU A 215 25.17 21.35 -11.27
CA LEU A 215 25.91 20.27 -10.63
C LEU A 215 27.17 19.93 -11.48
N ASP A 216 28.27 19.65 -10.81
CA ASP A 216 29.45 19.13 -11.49
C ASP A 216 29.19 17.75 -12.13
N LEU A 217 30.01 17.37 -13.10
CA LEU A 217 29.81 16.14 -13.86
C LEU A 217 29.74 14.90 -12.97
N ARG A 218 30.64 14.74 -12.00
CA ARG A 218 30.66 13.56 -11.13
C ARG A 218 29.39 13.45 -10.30
N THR A 219 28.87 14.58 -9.82
CA THR A 219 27.62 14.64 -9.09
C THR A 219 26.42 14.23 -9.97
N ARG A 220 26.36 14.72 -11.22
CA ARG A 220 25.33 14.29 -12.17
C ARG A 220 25.43 12.79 -12.48
N GLU A 221 26.64 12.27 -12.70
CA GLU A 221 26.90 10.85 -12.93
C GLU A 221 26.48 9.98 -11.73
N ALA A 222 26.71 10.44 -10.49
CA ALA A 222 26.27 9.74 -9.30
C ALA A 222 24.73 9.69 -9.19
N LEU A 223 24.05 10.82 -9.35
CA LEU A 223 22.60 10.89 -9.36
C LEU A 223 21.97 10.00 -10.44
N ALA A 224 22.61 9.93 -11.60
CA ALA A 224 22.22 9.07 -12.72
C ALA A 224 22.58 7.58 -12.52
N GLY A 225 23.31 7.19 -11.48
CA GLY A 225 23.73 5.81 -11.23
C GLY A 225 24.86 5.32 -12.17
N MET A 226 25.64 6.22 -12.71
CA MET A 226 26.75 5.90 -13.63
C MET A 226 28.04 5.55 -12.88
N ILE A 227 28.25 6.13 -11.72
CA ILE A 227 29.42 5.87 -10.85
C ILE A 227 28.99 5.30 -9.50
N SER A 228 29.89 4.54 -8.87
CA SER A 228 29.61 3.90 -7.57
C SER A 228 29.83 4.84 -6.40
N HIS A 229 30.87 5.66 -6.46
CA HIS A 229 31.32 6.43 -5.30
C HIS A 229 31.37 7.93 -5.58
N LEU A 230 30.89 8.67 -4.60
CA LEU A 230 31.04 10.11 -4.50
C LEU A 230 31.62 10.41 -3.11
N ASP A 231 32.69 11.19 -3.02
CA ASP A 231 33.48 11.40 -1.79
C ASP A 231 32.62 11.87 -0.61
N VAL A 232 31.57 12.64 -0.87
CA VAL A 232 30.65 13.15 0.16
C VAL A 232 29.74 12.10 0.81
N THR A 233 29.65 10.89 0.21
CA THR A 233 28.82 9.79 0.75
C THR A 233 29.63 8.64 1.33
N GLY A 234 30.96 8.83 1.46
CA GLY A 234 31.85 7.80 2.01
C GLY A 234 31.76 6.48 1.25
N ASN A 235 31.42 5.39 1.95
CA ASN A 235 31.35 4.06 1.39
C ASN A 235 30.00 3.72 0.70
N ALA A 236 29.04 4.65 0.66
CA ALA A 236 27.77 4.40 0.00
C ALA A 236 27.93 4.25 -1.51
N ASP A 237 27.44 3.13 -2.06
CA ASP A 237 27.50 2.87 -3.50
C ASP A 237 26.24 3.43 -4.19
N TRP A 238 26.41 4.49 -4.97
CA TRP A 238 25.31 5.12 -5.71
C TRP A 238 24.57 4.18 -6.66
N LYS A 239 25.15 3.02 -7.00
CA LYS A 239 24.51 1.99 -7.80
C LYS A 239 23.49 1.13 -7.04
N PHE A 240 23.30 1.35 -5.73
CA PHE A 240 22.28 0.63 -4.96
C PHE A 240 20.86 0.77 -5.52
N PHE A 241 20.51 1.89 -6.15
CA PHE A 241 19.25 2.08 -6.86
C PHE A 241 19.32 1.73 -8.36
N GLY A 242 20.22 0.84 -8.73
CA GLY A 242 20.48 0.42 -10.09
C GLY A 242 21.59 1.23 -10.78
N SER A 243 22.35 0.55 -11.62
CA SER A 243 23.35 1.17 -12.50
C SER A 243 22.73 1.42 -13.86
N THR A 244 23.07 2.55 -14.47
CA THR A 244 22.64 2.82 -15.83
C THR A 244 23.62 2.23 -16.85
N GLY A 245 23.08 1.56 -17.87
CA GLY A 245 23.82 1.05 -19.03
C GLY A 245 23.34 1.67 -20.35
N ASN A 246 22.36 2.58 -20.29
CA ASN A 246 21.81 3.23 -21.48
C ASN A 246 22.78 4.29 -22.01
N GLY A 247 23.37 4.04 -23.19
CA GLY A 247 24.38 4.91 -23.81
C GLY A 247 23.86 6.32 -24.11
N MET A 248 22.61 6.47 -24.54
CA MET A 248 21.99 7.78 -24.79
C MET A 248 21.86 8.58 -23.49
N PHE A 249 21.43 7.94 -22.42
CA PHE A 249 21.34 8.59 -21.12
C PHE A 249 22.71 9.00 -20.58
N MET A 250 23.71 8.12 -20.72
CA MET A 250 25.08 8.42 -20.30
C MET A 250 25.64 9.63 -21.07
N HIS A 251 25.35 9.72 -22.34
CA HIS A 251 25.77 10.86 -23.17
C HIS A 251 25.04 12.15 -22.72
N ALA A 252 23.71 12.10 -22.60
CA ALA A 252 22.90 13.24 -22.16
C ALA A 252 23.35 13.81 -20.79
N ILE A 253 23.67 12.95 -19.83
CA ILE A 253 24.17 13.38 -18.51
C ILE A 253 25.55 14.05 -18.62
N LYS A 254 26.44 13.52 -19.46
CA LYS A 254 27.77 14.08 -19.67
C LYS A 254 27.74 15.44 -20.38
N GLU A 255 26.97 15.52 -21.44
CA GLU A 255 26.83 16.73 -22.26
C GLU A 255 25.92 17.79 -21.64
N ASN A 256 25.32 17.49 -20.48
CA ASN A 256 24.39 18.39 -19.80
C ASN A 256 23.18 18.74 -20.68
N ASP A 257 22.56 17.72 -21.23
CA ASP A 257 21.46 17.81 -22.20
C ASP A 257 20.30 18.67 -21.69
N VAL A 258 19.88 19.65 -22.49
CA VAL A 258 18.93 20.68 -22.10
C VAL A 258 17.53 20.12 -21.84
N ASP A 259 17.10 19.09 -22.59
CA ASP A 259 15.77 18.51 -22.43
C ASP A 259 15.68 17.73 -21.12
N ILE A 260 16.72 16.95 -20.77
CA ILE A 260 16.81 16.25 -19.49
C ILE A 260 16.87 17.24 -18.31
N ILE A 261 17.66 18.33 -18.45
CA ILE A 261 17.76 19.36 -17.41
C ILE A 261 16.39 19.99 -17.17
N ASN A 262 15.76 20.50 -18.23
CA ASN A 262 14.46 21.17 -18.12
C ASN A 262 13.41 20.21 -17.53
N ALA A 263 13.38 18.96 -17.98
CA ALA A 263 12.44 17.98 -17.49
C ALA A 263 12.63 17.69 -16.00
N ILE A 264 13.84 17.43 -15.54
CA ILE A 264 14.09 17.15 -14.10
C ILE A 264 13.91 18.41 -13.26
N ASP A 265 14.28 19.60 -13.74
CA ASP A 265 14.16 20.84 -13.01
C ASP A 265 12.68 21.26 -12.81
N ALA A 266 11.80 20.94 -13.76
CA ALA A 266 10.36 21.17 -13.67
C ALA A 266 9.66 20.36 -12.56
N ILE A 267 10.21 19.24 -12.14
CA ILE A 267 9.65 18.45 -11.03
C ILE A 267 9.95 19.18 -9.71
N PRO A 268 8.93 19.60 -8.92
CA PRO A 268 9.16 20.34 -7.68
C PRO A 268 9.76 19.45 -6.58
N LEU A 269 10.67 20.01 -5.76
CA LEU A 269 11.28 19.29 -4.63
C LEU A 269 10.33 19.00 -3.47
N LYS A 270 9.21 19.71 -3.40
CA LYS A 270 8.16 19.61 -2.37
C LYS A 270 6.80 19.89 -2.98
N GLY A 271 5.77 19.45 -2.28
CA GLY A 271 4.40 19.65 -2.73
C GLY A 271 3.97 18.62 -3.76
N GLU A 272 2.85 18.86 -4.37
CA GLU A 272 2.24 17.94 -5.33
C GLU A 272 3.04 17.86 -6.63
N VAL A 273 3.13 16.67 -7.20
CA VAL A 273 3.52 16.43 -8.58
C VAL A 273 2.28 15.90 -9.29
N THR A 274 1.82 16.62 -10.32
CA THR A 274 0.64 16.23 -11.08
C THR A 274 1.00 15.26 -12.21
N LYS A 275 -0.03 14.57 -12.74
CA LYS A 275 0.16 13.73 -13.93
C LYS A 275 0.71 14.51 -15.11
N GLU A 276 0.25 15.74 -15.32
CA GLU A 276 0.71 16.63 -16.38
C GLU A 276 2.22 16.92 -16.26
N MET A 277 2.69 17.27 -15.05
CA MET A 277 4.14 17.45 -14.79
C MET A 277 4.95 16.19 -15.08
N PHE A 278 4.41 15.02 -14.74
CA PHE A 278 5.05 13.75 -15.02
C PHE A 278 5.05 13.43 -16.53
N ASP A 279 3.94 13.68 -17.23
CA ASP A 279 3.85 13.46 -18.68
C ASP A 279 4.81 14.39 -19.43
N ASP A 280 4.94 15.66 -19.01
CA ASP A 280 5.92 16.61 -19.56
C ASP A 280 7.37 16.12 -19.30
N TYR A 281 7.66 15.62 -18.11
CA TYR A 281 8.94 15.01 -17.81
C TYR A 281 9.26 13.83 -18.75
N CYS A 282 8.29 12.98 -19.03
CA CYS A 282 8.46 11.81 -19.89
C CYS A 282 8.78 12.18 -21.36
N LYS A 283 8.39 13.36 -21.84
CA LYS A 283 8.66 13.83 -23.20
C LYS A 283 10.17 13.88 -23.52
N ALA A 284 10.99 14.23 -22.53
CA ALA A 284 12.46 14.25 -22.69
C ALA A 284 13.06 12.87 -23.00
N PHE A 285 12.30 11.80 -22.75
CA PHE A 285 12.75 10.41 -22.97
C PHE A 285 12.00 9.73 -24.12
N SER A 286 11.11 10.42 -24.83
CA SER A 286 10.19 9.81 -25.81
C SER A 286 10.87 9.17 -27.01
N SER A 287 12.05 9.64 -27.39
CA SER A 287 12.85 9.08 -28.49
C SER A 287 13.77 7.92 -28.07
N TRP A 288 13.76 7.54 -26.78
CA TRP A 288 14.73 6.58 -26.25
C TRP A 288 14.16 5.17 -26.17
N THR A 289 15.01 4.18 -26.47
CA THR A 289 14.63 2.78 -26.29
C THR A 289 14.73 2.39 -24.82
N ASN A 290 13.61 1.89 -24.24
CA ASN A 290 13.51 1.43 -22.85
C ASN A 290 14.01 2.46 -21.80
N PRO A 291 13.47 3.68 -21.77
CA PRO A 291 13.97 4.75 -20.91
C PRO A 291 13.62 4.59 -19.43
N VAL A 292 12.77 3.61 -19.06
CA VAL A 292 12.15 3.52 -17.73
C VAL A 292 13.18 3.56 -16.59
N SER A 293 14.30 2.85 -16.70
CA SER A 293 15.30 2.82 -15.63
C SER A 293 16.03 4.15 -15.46
N SER A 294 16.36 4.82 -16.55
CA SER A 294 17.04 6.12 -16.55
C SER A 294 16.12 7.23 -16.00
N ALA A 295 14.89 7.29 -16.52
CA ALA A 295 13.92 8.30 -16.12
C ALA A 295 13.48 8.12 -14.65
N THR A 296 13.10 6.91 -14.25
CA THR A 296 12.65 6.65 -12.87
C THR A 296 13.78 6.80 -11.85
N ARG A 297 15.04 6.58 -12.27
CA ARG A 297 16.21 6.84 -11.43
C ARG A 297 16.30 8.31 -11.02
N LEU A 298 16.25 9.25 -11.96
CA LEU A 298 16.32 10.67 -11.66
C LEU A 298 15.14 11.13 -10.81
N LEU A 299 13.93 10.65 -11.09
CA LEU A 299 12.74 10.93 -10.28
C LEU A 299 12.88 10.42 -8.85
N ALA A 300 13.35 9.19 -8.65
CA ALA A 300 13.55 8.61 -7.32
C ALA A 300 14.63 9.38 -6.52
N MET A 301 15.66 9.90 -7.15
CA MET A 301 16.67 10.75 -6.49
C MET A 301 16.11 12.13 -6.13
N LYS A 302 15.26 12.72 -6.98
CA LYS A 302 14.68 14.05 -6.74
C LYS A 302 13.46 14.03 -5.82
N ARG A 303 12.58 13.04 -5.95
CA ARG A 303 11.35 12.85 -5.17
C ARG A 303 11.22 11.43 -4.66
N PRO A 304 12.12 11.03 -3.74
CA PRO A 304 12.11 9.69 -3.15
C PRO A 304 10.87 9.39 -2.30
N ASP A 305 10.11 10.41 -1.96
CA ASP A 305 8.80 10.34 -1.31
C ASP A 305 7.68 9.90 -2.24
N LEU A 306 7.84 10.05 -3.57
CA LEU A 306 6.81 9.80 -4.58
C LEU A 306 7.17 8.75 -5.64
N PHE A 307 8.46 8.54 -5.92
CA PHE A 307 8.89 7.70 -7.03
C PHE A 307 9.87 6.61 -6.62
N VAL A 308 9.67 5.40 -7.19
CA VAL A 308 10.59 4.26 -7.10
C VAL A 308 11.35 4.08 -8.41
N CYS A 309 12.63 3.79 -8.32
CA CYS A 309 13.44 3.45 -9.49
C CYS A 309 13.08 2.05 -9.99
N ILE A 310 12.82 1.88 -11.29
CA ILE A 310 12.63 0.57 -11.93
C ILE A 310 13.91 0.22 -12.70
N ASN A 311 14.52 -0.91 -12.37
CA ASN A 311 15.75 -1.36 -13.00
C ASN A 311 15.76 -2.88 -13.19
N SER A 312 16.76 -3.42 -13.92
CA SER A 312 16.84 -4.84 -14.23
C SER A 312 16.96 -5.76 -13.00
N LYS A 313 17.39 -5.23 -11.86
CA LYS A 313 17.56 -5.99 -10.62
C LYS A 313 16.29 -6.07 -9.79
N ASN A 314 15.40 -5.08 -9.90
CA ASN A 314 14.18 -5.00 -9.09
C ASN A 314 12.88 -5.21 -9.90
N ILE A 315 12.91 -5.13 -11.23
CA ILE A 315 11.70 -5.17 -12.07
C ILE A 315 10.84 -6.41 -11.83
N LYS A 316 11.46 -7.58 -11.63
CA LYS A 316 10.73 -8.83 -11.36
C LYS A 316 10.01 -8.78 -10.01
N ALA A 317 10.70 -8.34 -8.98
CA ALA A 317 10.13 -8.27 -7.63
C ALA A 317 9.12 -7.11 -7.51
N LEU A 318 9.36 -5.95 -8.14
CA LEU A 318 8.38 -4.87 -8.24
C LEU A 318 7.12 -5.30 -8.98
N SER A 319 7.26 -6.07 -10.08
CA SER A 319 6.15 -6.67 -10.81
C SER A 319 5.25 -7.52 -9.89
N LEU A 320 5.86 -8.39 -9.09
CA LEU A 320 5.15 -9.22 -8.11
C LEU A 320 4.52 -8.38 -7.00
N LEU A 321 5.29 -7.45 -6.42
CA LEU A 321 4.88 -6.59 -5.32
C LEU A 321 3.70 -5.69 -5.69
N LEU A 322 3.71 -5.13 -6.91
CA LEU A 322 2.67 -4.26 -7.44
C LEU A 322 1.52 -5.02 -8.13
N GLY A 323 1.71 -6.30 -8.45
CA GLY A 323 0.77 -7.08 -9.26
C GLY A 323 0.60 -6.56 -10.67
N ILE A 324 1.70 -6.15 -11.28
CA ILE A 324 1.76 -5.58 -12.63
C ILE A 324 2.65 -6.49 -13.48
N PRO A 325 2.24 -6.91 -14.69
CA PRO A 325 3.15 -7.63 -15.58
C PRO A 325 4.43 -6.83 -15.84
N GLN A 326 5.58 -7.50 -15.91
CA GLN A 326 6.86 -6.81 -16.16
C GLN A 326 6.83 -5.98 -17.45
N SER A 327 6.11 -6.44 -18.48
CA SER A 327 5.92 -5.72 -19.74
C SER A 327 5.17 -4.39 -19.59
N HIS A 328 4.43 -4.20 -18.50
CA HIS A 328 3.71 -2.96 -18.18
C HIS A 328 4.51 -2.01 -17.28
N LEU A 329 5.65 -2.44 -16.75
CA LEU A 329 6.56 -1.58 -15.99
C LEU A 329 7.39 -0.69 -16.94
N THR A 330 6.69 0.12 -17.71
CA THR A 330 7.22 1.07 -18.68
C THR A 330 7.05 2.50 -18.18
N LEU A 331 7.71 3.46 -18.80
CA LEU A 331 7.56 4.87 -18.42
C LEU A 331 6.15 5.39 -18.73
N GLU A 332 5.54 4.90 -19.81
CA GLU A 332 4.18 5.25 -20.23
C GLU A 332 3.11 4.84 -19.18
N ASN A 333 3.25 3.63 -18.63
CA ASN A 333 2.28 3.10 -17.66
C ASN A 333 2.63 3.48 -16.21
N TYR A 334 3.78 4.10 -15.97
CA TYR A 334 4.33 4.31 -14.63
C TYR A 334 3.37 5.09 -13.72
N TRP A 335 2.79 6.18 -14.22
CA TRP A 335 1.88 6.99 -13.41
C TRP A 335 0.65 6.20 -12.97
N ASP A 336 -0.05 5.60 -13.92
CA ASP A 336 -1.35 4.98 -13.65
C ASP A 336 -1.21 3.60 -12.97
N GLU A 337 -0.17 2.83 -13.30
CA GLU A 337 -0.02 1.48 -12.77
C GLU A 337 0.96 1.37 -11.60
N VAL A 338 1.97 2.24 -11.49
CA VAL A 338 2.96 2.19 -10.40
C VAL A 338 2.69 3.27 -9.37
N HIS A 339 2.76 4.54 -9.77
CA HIS A 339 2.66 5.67 -8.85
C HIS A 339 1.31 5.69 -8.11
N LEU A 340 0.18 5.62 -8.81
CA LEU A 340 -1.15 5.65 -8.19
C LEU A 340 -1.38 4.45 -7.26
N LYS A 341 -0.85 3.26 -7.58
CA LYS A 341 -0.95 2.11 -6.65
C LYS A 341 -0.18 2.33 -5.37
N ILE A 342 0.99 2.96 -5.45
CA ILE A 342 1.83 3.24 -4.29
C ILE A 342 1.19 4.30 -3.41
N VAL A 343 0.81 5.45 -3.97
CA VAL A 343 0.28 6.58 -3.17
C VAL A 343 -1.10 6.29 -2.57
N ASN A 344 -1.83 5.33 -3.11
CA ASN A 344 -3.10 4.85 -2.56
C ASN A 344 -2.96 3.65 -1.62
N SER A 345 -1.75 3.19 -1.31
CA SER A 345 -1.52 2.10 -0.36
C SER A 345 -1.63 2.58 1.09
N VAL A 346 -2.01 1.65 1.99
CA VAL A 346 -2.23 1.94 3.41
C VAL A 346 -0.97 2.50 4.07
N TRP A 347 0.17 1.84 3.90
CA TRP A 347 1.45 2.27 4.50
C TRP A 347 1.89 3.66 4.01
N PHE A 348 1.52 4.05 2.79
CA PHE A 348 1.86 5.37 2.26
C PHE A 348 1.05 6.48 2.94
N THR A 349 -0.25 6.26 3.10
CA THR A 349 -1.20 7.23 3.65
C THR A 349 -1.23 7.28 5.18
N ASP A 350 -0.57 6.33 5.86
CA ASP A 350 -0.55 6.27 7.32
C ASP A 350 0.15 7.52 7.90
N SER A 351 -0.58 8.24 8.76
CA SER A 351 -0.11 9.43 9.47
C SER A 351 0.50 9.13 10.85
N ASN A 352 0.32 7.91 11.39
CA ASN A 352 0.76 7.51 12.72
C ASN A 352 2.21 6.99 12.75
N VAL A 353 3.06 7.56 11.93
CA VAL A 353 4.46 7.16 11.82
C VAL A 353 5.30 7.89 12.85
N PRO A 354 6.19 7.19 13.60
CA PRO A 354 7.09 7.85 14.54
C PRO A 354 7.99 8.90 13.84
N ASP A 355 7.94 10.15 14.30
CA ASP A 355 8.75 11.27 13.75
C ASP A 355 10.14 11.32 14.42
N VAL A 356 10.73 10.14 14.69
CA VAL A 356 12.03 10.02 15.37
C VAL A 356 12.88 8.91 14.75
N GLY A 357 14.18 9.06 14.84
CA GLY A 357 15.16 8.03 14.44
C GLY A 357 15.03 7.60 12.97
N ILE A 358 15.33 6.33 12.70
CA ILE A 358 15.35 5.76 11.35
C ILE A 358 13.94 5.72 10.71
N ALA A 359 12.88 5.61 11.52
CA ALA A 359 11.50 5.60 11.03
C ALA A 359 11.14 6.91 10.31
N LYS A 360 11.58 8.07 10.86
CA LYS A 360 11.44 9.36 10.22
C LYS A 360 12.13 9.43 8.85
N ASP A 361 13.34 8.91 8.76
CA ASP A 361 14.10 8.91 7.51
C ASP A 361 13.46 7.96 6.49
N VAL A 362 13.02 6.78 6.92
CA VAL A 362 12.32 5.82 6.06
C VAL A 362 11.00 6.41 5.56
N LYS A 363 10.21 7.08 6.41
CA LYS A 363 8.96 7.75 6.00
C LYS A 363 9.23 8.82 4.95
N LYS A 364 10.27 9.61 5.14
CA LYS A 364 10.64 10.68 4.21
C LYS A 364 11.02 10.18 2.83
N PHE A 365 11.55 8.96 2.71
CA PHE A 365 12.06 8.37 1.46
C PHE A 365 11.32 7.09 1.07
N GLN A 366 10.13 6.91 1.61
CA GLN A 366 9.40 5.65 1.63
C GLN A 366 9.18 5.00 0.26
N VAL A 367 8.99 5.78 -0.81
CA VAL A 367 8.70 5.19 -2.12
C VAL A 367 9.98 4.71 -2.80
N ALA A 368 11.06 5.49 -2.75
CA ALA A 368 12.34 5.05 -3.31
C ALA A 368 12.88 3.80 -2.59
N LEU A 369 12.61 3.65 -1.29
CA LEU A 369 13.06 2.50 -0.50
C LEU A 369 12.31 1.19 -0.81
N LEU A 370 11.22 1.20 -1.59
CA LEU A 370 10.64 -0.03 -2.15
C LEU A 370 11.67 -0.83 -2.97
N ASP A 371 12.68 -0.17 -3.52
CA ASP A 371 13.80 -0.84 -4.18
C ASP A 371 14.53 -1.82 -3.25
N SER A 372 14.63 -1.53 -1.93
CA SER A 372 15.30 -2.41 -0.97
C SER A 372 14.56 -3.73 -0.74
N ILE A 373 13.22 -3.71 -0.76
CA ILE A 373 12.38 -4.91 -0.61
C ILE A 373 12.46 -5.77 -1.87
N SER A 374 12.59 -5.13 -3.02
CA SER A 374 12.49 -5.74 -4.35
C SER A 374 13.85 -6.08 -4.98
N TYR A 375 14.95 -5.71 -4.34
CA TYR A 375 16.28 -5.91 -4.90
C TYR A 375 16.75 -7.35 -4.72
N THR A 376 16.95 -8.07 -5.82
CA THR A 376 17.63 -9.38 -5.83
C THR A 376 19.11 -9.17 -6.07
N ARG A 377 19.94 -9.57 -5.11
CA ARG A 377 21.42 -9.57 -5.26
C ARG A 377 21.89 -10.58 -6.29
#